data_ded95462883e0ae48da3f49947e49730
#
_entry.id   ded95462883e0ae48da3f49947e49730
#
_cell.length_a   1.000
_cell.length_b   1.000
_cell.length_c   1.000
_cell.angle_alpha   90.00
_cell.angle_beta   90.00
_cell.angle_gamma   90.00
#
_symmetry.space_group_name_H-M   'P 1'
#
loop_
_entity.id
_entity.type
_entity.pdbx_description
1 polymer ?
#
loop_
_entity_poly.entity_id
_entity_poly.type
_entity_poly.pdbx_seq_one_letter_code
_entity_poly.pdbx_strand_id
1 'polypeptide(L)'
;MDPEPFIVPVKTDHYTFTMKIQERLYPHSYYFVIGDTKRPCLQFSVLMPDVPSEFRSVIDTVHLGHVEALETCAENDINAGYMNTHSMGKELIHIAISTIKHHFPHVLYIQLSDKSYIPCRREWNETLDLLTYSIALYGKTWYEKTYNAGFDPPTAFLQYRATVNTYMTPEYKSKVLFDILLKYFVIYPNEYARNHIYSNLDTYKTMYESSDTFPIFFRRLLHTVPNNDKCKLFKSWLEAFIHERILDIPRTWIFRIDGRPLSVRTKKSRATRRTYKDRRSF
;
A
#
# COMPACT_ATOMS: atom_id res chain seq x y z
N MET A 1 33.94 11.64 -3.60
CA MET A 1 33.09 11.56 -4.82
C MET A 1 32.53 10.14 -4.86
N ASP A 2 31.22 10.01 -4.98
CA ASP A 2 30.64 8.68 -5.16
C ASP A 2 31.05 8.14 -6.54
N PRO A 3 31.23 6.81 -6.68
CA PRO A 3 31.57 6.20 -7.97
C PRO A 3 30.45 6.37 -9.00
N GLU A 4 30.80 6.24 -10.27
CA GLU A 4 29.82 6.30 -11.35
C GLU A 4 28.81 5.16 -11.25
N PRO A 5 27.54 5.40 -11.60
CA PRO A 5 26.51 4.37 -11.52
C PRO A 5 26.72 3.26 -12.56
N PHE A 6 26.48 2.03 -12.15
CA PHE A 6 26.34 0.89 -13.06
C PHE A 6 24.97 0.91 -13.71
N ILE A 7 24.91 0.51 -14.99
CA ILE A 7 23.66 0.38 -15.73
C ILE A 7 23.40 -1.10 -16.00
N VAL A 8 22.26 -1.59 -15.55
CA VAL A 8 21.88 -3.01 -15.69
C VAL A 8 20.53 -3.13 -16.35
N PRO A 9 20.39 -3.87 -17.46
CA PRO A 9 19.09 -4.20 -18.01
C PRO A 9 18.39 -5.23 -17.10
N VAL A 10 17.12 -4.98 -16.78
CA VAL A 10 16.28 -5.87 -15.99
C VAL A 10 15.06 -6.26 -16.81
N LYS A 11 14.85 -7.56 -17.00
CA LYS A 11 13.73 -8.09 -17.77
C LYS A 11 12.75 -8.81 -16.87
N THR A 12 11.47 -8.56 -17.11
CA THR A 12 10.35 -9.33 -16.58
C THR A 12 9.62 -10.03 -17.73
N ASP A 13 8.55 -10.75 -17.43
CA ASP A 13 7.76 -11.41 -18.48
C ASP A 13 7.12 -10.43 -19.47
N HIS A 14 6.92 -9.17 -19.05
CA HIS A 14 6.17 -8.18 -19.82
C HIS A 14 6.96 -6.92 -20.16
N TYR A 15 8.04 -6.62 -19.41
CA TYR A 15 8.75 -5.35 -19.54
C TYR A 15 10.26 -5.53 -19.52
N THR A 16 10.96 -4.60 -20.18
CA THR A 16 12.38 -4.41 -20.03
C THR A 16 12.62 -3.03 -19.41
N PHE A 17 13.44 -2.98 -18.38
CA PHE A 17 13.79 -1.78 -17.64
C PHE A 17 15.31 -1.57 -17.64
N THR A 18 15.73 -0.32 -17.54
CA THR A 18 17.12 0.04 -17.25
C THR A 18 17.24 0.45 -15.79
N MET A 19 17.98 -0.34 -15.02
CA MET A 19 18.26 -0.04 -13.61
C MET A 19 19.65 0.59 -13.48
N LYS A 20 19.72 1.75 -12.81
CA LYS A 20 20.97 2.40 -12.41
C LYS A 20 21.26 2.01 -10.96
N ILE A 21 22.48 1.51 -10.72
CA ILE A 21 22.96 1.10 -9.40
C ILE A 21 24.15 1.99 -9.07
N GLN A 22 24.07 2.72 -7.97
CA GLN A 22 25.12 3.61 -7.50
C GLN A 22 25.55 3.20 -6.09
N GLU A 23 26.83 2.92 -5.91
CA GLU A 23 27.41 2.78 -4.59
C GLU A 23 27.64 4.18 -3.99
N ARG A 24 27.22 4.34 -2.73
CA ARG A 24 27.47 5.56 -1.95
C ARG A 24 28.42 5.24 -0.82
N LEU A 25 29.47 6.04 -0.71
CA LEU A 25 30.51 5.82 0.29
C LEU A 25 30.08 6.23 1.69
N TYR A 26 29.10 7.15 1.79
CA TYR A 26 28.60 7.57 3.10
C TYR A 26 27.08 7.92 3.07
N PRO A 27 26.24 7.24 3.88
CA PRO A 27 26.57 5.95 4.52
C PRO A 27 26.82 4.89 3.46
N HIS A 28 27.64 3.89 3.75
CA HIS A 28 27.95 2.79 2.82
C HIS A 28 26.66 2.08 2.42
N SER A 29 26.21 2.29 1.18
CA SER A 29 24.92 1.85 0.69
C SER A 29 24.90 1.72 -0.82
N TYR A 30 24.00 0.87 -1.33
CA TYR A 30 23.68 0.85 -2.75
C TYR A 30 22.35 1.55 -3.00
N TYR A 31 22.35 2.44 -3.98
CA TYR A 31 21.17 3.19 -4.42
C TYR A 31 20.71 2.70 -5.78
N PHE A 32 19.45 2.33 -5.89
CA PHE A 32 18.86 1.73 -7.07
C PHE A 32 17.78 2.65 -7.63
N VAL A 33 17.81 2.87 -8.95
CA VAL A 33 16.82 3.68 -9.66
C VAL A 33 16.47 3.03 -10.99
N ILE A 34 15.17 2.91 -11.27
CA ILE A 34 14.62 2.67 -12.61
C ILE A 34 13.88 3.94 -13.02
N GLY A 35 14.17 4.42 -14.24
CA GLY A 35 13.60 5.66 -14.77
C GLY A 35 14.48 6.88 -14.57
N ASP A 36 13.89 8.09 -14.74
CA ASP A 36 14.60 9.35 -14.55
C ASP A 36 14.83 9.62 -13.05
N THR A 37 15.98 10.20 -12.71
CA THR A 37 16.31 10.57 -11.32
C THR A 37 15.39 11.64 -10.75
N LYS A 38 14.78 12.49 -11.58
CA LYS A 38 13.81 13.51 -11.15
C LYS A 38 12.40 12.92 -10.94
N ARG A 39 12.07 11.86 -11.69
CA ARG A 39 10.79 11.14 -11.60
C ARG A 39 11.03 9.64 -11.75
N PRO A 40 11.56 9.00 -10.72
CA PRO A 40 11.87 7.58 -10.77
C PRO A 40 10.61 6.73 -10.81
N CYS A 41 10.68 5.60 -11.49
CA CYS A 41 9.64 4.58 -11.46
C CYS A 41 9.81 3.63 -10.28
N LEU A 42 11.07 3.35 -9.93
CA LEU A 42 11.45 2.62 -8.74
C LEU A 42 12.69 3.28 -8.15
N GLN A 43 12.68 3.48 -6.83
CA GLN A 43 13.81 4.00 -6.10
C GLN A 43 13.89 3.36 -4.72
N PHE A 44 15.04 2.82 -4.37
CA PHE A 44 15.34 2.35 -3.02
C PHE A 44 16.83 2.37 -2.75
N SER A 45 17.21 2.27 -1.47
CA SER A 45 18.60 2.11 -1.06
C SER A 45 18.74 0.98 -0.06
N VAL A 46 19.85 0.27 -0.12
CA VAL A 46 20.21 -0.81 0.78
C VAL A 46 21.45 -0.41 1.55
N LEU A 47 21.34 -0.31 2.88
CA LEU A 47 22.47 -0.07 3.77
C LEU A 47 23.30 -1.35 3.94
N MET A 48 24.61 -1.20 3.90
CA MET A 48 25.54 -2.32 4.10
C MET A 48 25.75 -2.60 5.61
N PRO A 49 26.11 -3.84 5.99
CA PRO A 49 26.28 -4.21 7.40
C PRO A 49 27.38 -3.45 8.15
N ASP A 50 28.34 -2.87 7.43
CA ASP A 50 29.46 -2.12 7.97
C ASP A 50 29.19 -0.62 8.17
N VAL A 51 27.96 -0.15 7.94
CA VAL A 51 27.59 1.25 8.22
C VAL A 51 27.77 1.61 9.70
N PRO A 52 27.99 2.90 10.01
CA PRO A 52 28.12 3.40 11.38
C PRO A 52 26.97 2.96 12.29
N SER A 53 27.25 2.86 13.59
CA SER A 53 26.30 2.34 14.59
C SER A 53 24.95 3.06 14.62
N GLU A 54 24.92 4.33 14.25
CA GLU A 54 23.71 5.16 14.15
C GLU A 54 22.69 4.66 13.10
N PHE A 55 23.15 3.89 12.11
CA PHE A 55 22.29 3.33 11.05
C PHE A 55 21.94 1.85 11.29
N ARG A 56 22.53 1.20 12.31
CA ARG A 56 22.35 -0.26 12.51
C ARG A 56 20.92 -0.69 12.74
N SER A 57 20.07 0.19 13.26
CA SER A 57 18.65 -0.10 13.50
C SER A 57 17.83 -0.28 12.22
N VAL A 58 18.37 0.14 11.05
CA VAL A 58 17.68 0.09 9.75
C VAL A 58 18.36 -0.84 8.72
N ILE A 59 19.47 -1.51 9.09
CA ILE A 59 20.24 -2.38 8.18
C ILE A 59 19.40 -3.54 7.64
N ASP A 60 18.52 -4.11 8.44
CA ASP A 60 17.65 -5.23 8.06
C ASP A 60 16.37 -4.80 7.32
N THR A 61 16.20 -3.49 7.12
CA THR A 61 15.01 -2.90 6.51
C THR A 61 15.38 -1.98 5.36
N VAL A 62 14.78 -2.20 4.21
CA VAL A 62 14.87 -1.31 3.04
C VAL A 62 13.62 -0.45 2.97
N HIS A 63 13.82 0.86 2.82
CA HIS A 63 12.74 1.78 2.51
C HIS A 63 12.60 1.94 1.00
N LEU A 64 11.44 1.52 0.45
CA LEU A 64 11.07 1.83 -0.93
C LEU A 64 10.65 3.30 -0.99
N GLY A 65 11.56 4.15 -1.45
CA GLY A 65 11.35 5.59 -1.51
C GLY A 65 10.31 6.00 -2.55
N HIS A 66 10.28 5.30 -3.68
CA HIS A 66 9.34 5.58 -4.76
C HIS A 66 9.03 4.33 -5.58
N VAL A 67 7.74 4.13 -5.90
CA VAL A 67 7.26 3.15 -6.88
C VAL A 67 6.09 3.77 -7.64
N GLU A 68 6.30 4.09 -8.91
CA GLU A 68 5.28 4.68 -9.78
C GLU A 68 5.32 4.02 -11.15
N ALA A 69 4.19 3.52 -11.61
CA ALA A 69 4.06 2.94 -12.94
C ALA A 69 3.84 4.05 -13.98
N LEU A 70 4.91 4.46 -14.66
CA LEU A 70 4.87 5.45 -15.74
C LEU A 70 5.11 4.76 -17.07
N GLU A 71 4.47 5.22 -18.14
CA GLU A 71 4.67 4.70 -19.50
C GLU A 71 6.14 4.82 -19.98
N THR A 72 6.88 5.80 -19.44
CA THR A 72 8.29 6.05 -19.77
C THR A 72 9.26 5.15 -19.00
N CYS A 73 8.78 4.29 -18.12
CA CYS A 73 9.63 3.47 -17.26
C CYS A 73 10.23 2.26 -17.96
N ALA A 74 9.46 1.65 -18.85
CA ALA A 74 9.89 0.50 -19.62
C ALA A 74 10.54 0.96 -20.92
N GLU A 75 11.67 0.34 -21.28
CA GLU A 75 12.21 0.41 -22.61
C GLU A 75 11.36 -0.47 -23.50
N ASN A 76 10.42 0.16 -24.21
CA ASN A 76 9.74 -0.34 -25.39
C ASN A 76 9.17 -1.77 -25.46
N ASP A 77 7.88 -1.83 -25.63
CA ASP A 77 7.41 -2.39 -26.91
C ASP A 77 6.51 -1.36 -27.58
N ILE A 78 6.97 -0.82 -28.70
CA ILE A 78 6.25 0.13 -29.57
C ILE A 78 4.90 -0.43 -30.03
N ASN A 79 4.69 -1.75 -29.86
CA ASN A 79 3.48 -2.49 -30.21
C ASN A 79 2.54 -2.80 -29.07
N ALA A 80 2.90 -2.50 -27.81
CA ALA A 80 2.00 -2.67 -26.68
C ALA A 80 1.01 -1.50 -26.60
N GLY A 81 0.00 -1.55 -27.44
CA GLY A 81 -1.17 -0.72 -27.28
C GLY A 81 -1.70 -0.85 -25.84
N TYR A 82 -1.80 0.28 -25.13
CA TYR A 82 -2.27 0.37 -23.74
C TYR A 82 -1.49 -0.53 -22.75
N MET A 83 -0.34 -0.05 -22.31
CA MET A 83 0.32 -0.60 -21.13
C MET A 83 -0.66 -0.67 -19.97
N ASN A 84 -0.92 -1.87 -19.49
CA ASN A 84 -1.69 -2.07 -18.29
C ASN A 84 -0.84 -1.65 -17.08
N THR A 85 -0.82 -0.36 -16.77
CA THR A 85 -0.02 0.24 -15.67
C THR A 85 -0.25 -0.43 -14.32
N HIS A 86 -1.37 -1.15 -14.15
CA HIS A 86 -1.66 -1.91 -12.94
C HIS A 86 -0.71 -3.10 -12.72
N SER A 87 -0.18 -3.71 -13.77
CA SER A 87 0.80 -4.80 -13.63
C SER A 87 2.21 -4.26 -13.38
N MET A 88 2.56 -3.13 -13.98
CA MET A 88 3.91 -2.55 -13.90
C MET A 88 4.34 -2.24 -12.46
N GLY A 89 3.48 -1.61 -11.65
CA GLY A 89 3.80 -1.34 -10.24
C GLY A 89 4.12 -2.59 -9.44
N LYS A 90 3.41 -3.69 -9.69
CA LYS A 90 3.69 -4.99 -9.09
C LYS A 90 5.04 -5.54 -9.54
N GLU A 91 5.35 -5.44 -10.83
CA GLU A 91 6.62 -5.91 -11.36
C GLU A 91 7.81 -5.12 -10.84
N LEU A 92 7.69 -3.79 -10.73
CA LEU A 92 8.72 -2.93 -10.11
C LEU A 92 9.02 -3.35 -8.66
N ILE A 93 7.99 -3.64 -7.86
CA ILE A 93 8.18 -4.14 -6.49
C ILE A 93 8.83 -5.54 -6.50
N HIS A 94 8.45 -6.42 -7.42
CA HIS A 94 9.08 -7.74 -7.57
C HIS A 94 10.55 -7.62 -7.96
N ILE A 95 10.92 -6.67 -8.82
CA ILE A 95 12.32 -6.40 -9.16
C ILE A 95 13.08 -5.98 -7.90
N ALA A 96 12.54 -5.04 -7.11
CA ALA A 96 13.17 -4.64 -5.84
C ALA A 96 13.37 -5.84 -4.91
N ILE A 97 12.32 -6.64 -4.67
CA ILE A 97 12.37 -7.83 -3.81
C ILE A 97 13.42 -8.82 -4.32
N SER A 98 13.45 -9.11 -5.61
CA SER A 98 14.39 -10.07 -6.22
C SER A 98 15.83 -9.58 -6.10
N THR A 99 16.08 -8.32 -6.39
CA THR A 99 17.40 -7.69 -6.25
C THR A 99 17.88 -7.76 -4.81
N ILE A 100 17.02 -7.38 -3.86
CA ILE A 100 17.36 -7.39 -2.43
C ILE A 100 17.63 -8.82 -1.94
N LYS A 101 16.77 -9.78 -2.28
CA LYS A 101 16.95 -11.18 -1.89
C LYS A 101 18.26 -11.78 -2.38
N HIS A 102 18.62 -11.45 -3.62
CA HIS A 102 19.79 -12.06 -4.27
C HIS A 102 21.10 -11.44 -3.76
N HIS A 103 21.15 -10.13 -3.64
CA HIS A 103 22.39 -9.41 -3.37
C HIS A 103 22.59 -9.01 -1.89
N PHE A 104 21.48 -8.91 -1.12
CA PHE A 104 21.51 -8.38 0.26
C PHE A 104 20.77 -9.29 1.24
N PRO A 105 21.32 -10.50 1.53
CA PRO A 105 20.65 -11.50 2.36
C PRO A 105 20.44 -11.08 3.83
N HIS A 106 21.12 -10.01 4.28
CA HIS A 106 20.91 -9.43 5.61
C HIS A 106 19.60 -8.64 5.73
N VAL A 107 19.01 -8.19 4.61
CA VAL A 107 17.76 -7.43 4.61
C VAL A 107 16.59 -8.41 4.76
N LEU A 108 15.74 -8.15 5.75
CA LEU A 108 14.60 -9.01 6.08
C LEU A 108 13.26 -8.33 5.78
N TYR A 109 13.21 -7.01 5.81
CA TYR A 109 11.99 -6.23 5.72
C TYR A 109 12.07 -5.17 4.64
N ILE A 110 10.93 -4.90 4.04
CA ILE A 110 10.71 -3.74 3.17
C ILE A 110 9.65 -2.86 3.80
N GLN A 111 9.95 -1.58 3.93
CA GLN A 111 9.03 -0.55 4.34
C GLN A 111 8.71 0.36 3.15
N LEU A 112 7.46 0.72 2.99
CA LEU A 112 7.02 1.66 1.96
C LEU A 112 5.91 2.57 2.48
N SER A 113 5.85 3.77 1.90
CA SER A 113 4.73 4.70 2.11
C SER A 113 3.73 4.54 0.97
N ASP A 114 2.47 4.24 1.34
CA ASP A 114 1.41 4.09 0.36
C ASP A 114 0.90 5.46 -0.10
N LYS A 115 1.23 5.79 -1.33
CA LYS A 115 0.70 6.94 -2.07
C LYS A 115 -0.01 6.50 -3.34
N SER A 116 -0.40 5.22 -3.39
CA SER A 116 -1.02 4.63 -4.56
C SER A 116 -2.40 5.22 -4.83
N TYR A 117 -2.68 5.44 -6.09
CA TYR A 117 -3.95 5.99 -6.54
C TYR A 117 -4.40 5.35 -7.86
N ILE A 118 -5.69 5.42 -8.10
CA ILE A 118 -6.30 5.10 -9.39
C ILE A 118 -6.45 6.41 -10.15
N PRO A 119 -5.79 6.61 -11.30
CA PRO A 119 -5.98 7.81 -12.11
C PRO A 119 -7.40 7.80 -12.66
N CYS A 120 -8.09 8.93 -12.44
CA CYS A 120 -9.41 9.18 -12.95
C CYS A 120 -9.26 9.89 -14.23
N ARG A 121 -9.27 9.85 -15.32
CA ARG A 121 -8.97 10.59 -16.55
C ARG A 121 -7.80 11.59 -16.43
N ARG A 122 -6.92 11.57 -17.41
CA ARG A 122 -5.78 12.50 -17.55
C ARG A 122 -6.16 13.98 -17.50
N GLU A 123 -7.36 14.32 -17.97
CA GLU A 123 -7.83 15.71 -18.11
C GLU A 123 -8.19 16.40 -16.80
N TRP A 124 -8.43 15.65 -15.71
CA TRP A 124 -9.03 16.21 -14.50
C TRP A 124 -8.10 16.26 -13.31
N ASN A 125 -6.85 15.79 -13.40
CA ASN A 125 -5.92 15.60 -12.25
C ASN A 125 -6.59 14.94 -11.02
N GLU A 126 -7.70 14.23 -11.23
CA GLU A 126 -8.42 13.56 -10.19
C GLU A 126 -7.90 12.14 -10.01
N THR A 127 -7.63 11.80 -8.77
CA THR A 127 -7.18 10.46 -8.38
C THR A 127 -8.06 9.92 -7.27
N LEU A 128 -8.32 8.62 -7.28
CA LEU A 128 -8.99 7.92 -6.18
C LEU A 128 -7.92 7.17 -5.36
N ASP A 129 -7.94 7.38 -4.06
CA ASP A 129 -7.01 6.71 -3.15
C ASP A 129 -7.21 5.18 -3.18
N LEU A 130 -6.18 4.45 -3.66
CA LEU A 130 -6.27 3.00 -3.84
C LEU A 130 -6.40 2.27 -2.49
N LEU A 131 -5.79 2.79 -1.44
CA LEU A 131 -5.87 2.26 -0.08
C LEU A 131 -7.33 2.22 0.39
N THR A 132 -7.97 3.39 0.40
CA THR A 132 -9.37 3.56 0.82
C THR A 132 -10.31 2.72 -0.04
N TYR A 133 -10.10 2.74 -1.36
CA TYR A 133 -10.88 1.97 -2.31
C TYR A 133 -10.77 0.46 -2.05
N SER A 134 -9.56 -0.05 -1.82
CA SER A 134 -9.34 -1.47 -1.56
C SER A 134 -9.98 -1.92 -0.24
N ILE A 135 -9.89 -1.11 0.80
CA ILE A 135 -10.54 -1.40 2.09
C ILE A 135 -12.07 -1.40 1.93
N ALA A 136 -12.63 -0.40 1.24
CA ALA A 136 -14.06 -0.32 1.03
C ALA A 136 -14.64 -1.56 0.34
N LEU A 137 -13.93 -2.11 -0.65
CA LEU A 137 -14.40 -3.21 -1.48
C LEU A 137 -14.03 -4.59 -0.97
N TYR A 138 -12.88 -4.72 -0.31
CA TYR A 138 -12.29 -6.01 0.00
C TYR A 138 -11.94 -6.19 1.47
N GLY A 139 -12.02 -5.14 2.28
CA GLY A 139 -11.60 -5.15 3.68
C GLY A 139 -10.11 -5.43 3.87
N LYS A 140 -9.32 -5.21 2.84
CA LYS A 140 -7.85 -5.37 2.86
C LYS A 140 -7.24 -4.42 1.87
N THR A 141 -6.05 -3.91 2.19
CA THR A 141 -5.26 -3.18 1.22
C THR A 141 -4.61 -4.12 0.21
N TRP A 142 -4.12 -3.56 -0.88
CA TRP A 142 -3.39 -4.33 -1.86
C TRP A 142 -2.10 -4.95 -1.28
N TYR A 143 -1.39 -4.22 -0.42
CA TYR A 143 -0.17 -4.71 0.23
C TYR A 143 -0.43 -5.84 1.22
N GLU A 144 -1.51 -5.77 2.01
CA GLU A 144 -1.93 -6.86 2.90
C GLU A 144 -2.21 -8.13 2.10
N LYS A 145 -2.95 -8.00 0.99
CA LYS A 145 -3.34 -9.13 0.14
C LYS A 145 -2.16 -9.76 -0.58
N THR A 146 -1.23 -8.93 -1.07
CA THR A 146 -0.17 -9.38 -1.98
C THR A 146 1.09 -9.80 -1.24
N TYR A 147 1.43 -9.12 -0.13
CA TYR A 147 2.70 -9.30 0.58
C TYR A 147 2.55 -9.65 2.06
N ASN A 148 1.32 -9.91 2.55
CA ASN A 148 1.05 -10.06 3.98
C ASN A 148 1.59 -8.88 4.80
N ALA A 149 1.51 -7.67 4.24
CA ALA A 149 2.02 -6.47 4.86
C ALA A 149 1.23 -6.11 6.12
N GLY A 150 1.90 -5.47 7.05
CA GLY A 150 1.34 -4.83 8.22
C GLY A 150 2.04 -3.51 8.45
N PHE A 151 1.96 -2.98 9.67
CA PHE A 151 2.69 -1.78 10.07
C PHE A 151 3.12 -1.83 11.53
N ASP A 152 4.00 -0.93 11.90
CA ASP A 152 4.54 -0.83 13.26
C ASP A 152 3.88 0.33 14.02
N PRO A 153 3.48 0.15 15.28
CA PRO A 153 3.64 -1.09 16.06
C PRO A 153 2.59 -2.15 15.70
N PRO A 154 2.90 -3.44 15.89
CA PRO A 154 1.98 -4.54 15.59
C PRO A 154 0.63 -4.45 16.31
N THR A 155 0.60 -3.84 17.50
CA THR A 155 -0.65 -3.59 18.25
C THR A 155 -1.58 -2.65 17.49
N ALA A 156 -1.06 -1.59 16.87
CA ALA A 156 -1.85 -0.69 16.04
C ALA A 156 -2.40 -1.42 14.80
N PHE A 157 -1.60 -2.30 14.20
CA PHE A 157 -2.08 -3.15 13.10
C PHE A 157 -3.22 -4.07 13.52
N LEU A 158 -3.15 -4.68 14.71
CA LEU A 158 -4.23 -5.50 15.24
C LEU A 158 -5.51 -4.67 15.49
N GLN A 159 -5.38 -3.46 16.03
CA GLN A 159 -6.53 -2.55 16.22
C GLN A 159 -7.17 -2.16 14.89
N TYR A 160 -6.36 -1.75 13.91
CA TYR A 160 -6.81 -1.48 12.56
C TYR A 160 -7.57 -2.68 11.97
N ARG A 161 -6.98 -3.88 12.06
CA ARG A 161 -7.62 -5.11 11.55
C ARG A 161 -8.93 -5.43 12.26
N ALA A 162 -9.01 -5.21 13.57
CA ALA A 162 -10.26 -5.39 14.34
C ALA A 162 -11.35 -4.43 13.83
N THR A 163 -11.01 -3.15 13.60
CA THR A 163 -11.95 -2.15 13.05
C THR A 163 -12.42 -2.53 11.65
N VAL A 164 -11.49 -2.91 10.75
CA VAL A 164 -11.82 -3.36 9.39
C VAL A 164 -12.70 -4.62 9.43
N ASN A 165 -12.37 -5.60 10.27
CA ASN A 165 -13.16 -6.81 10.39
C ASN A 165 -14.59 -6.49 10.86
N THR A 166 -14.76 -5.57 11.81
CA THR A 166 -16.08 -5.09 12.24
C THR A 166 -16.84 -4.44 11.10
N TYR A 167 -16.20 -3.56 10.34
CA TYR A 167 -16.78 -2.92 9.16
C TYR A 167 -17.29 -3.92 8.11
N MET A 168 -16.65 -5.09 8.00
CA MET A 168 -17.00 -6.14 7.05
C MET A 168 -18.25 -6.95 7.45
N THR A 169 -18.79 -6.76 8.65
CA THR A 169 -19.89 -7.59 9.16
C THR A 169 -21.29 -7.07 8.79
N PRO A 170 -22.27 -7.96 8.64
CA PRO A 170 -23.68 -7.57 8.45
C PRO A 170 -24.22 -6.75 9.63
N GLU A 171 -23.82 -7.10 10.86
CA GLU A 171 -24.27 -6.44 12.10
C GLU A 171 -23.81 -4.97 12.14
N TYR A 172 -22.62 -4.68 11.62
CA TYR A 172 -22.14 -3.31 11.53
C TYR A 172 -22.91 -2.53 10.47
N LYS A 173 -23.11 -3.12 9.30
CA LYS A 173 -23.84 -2.49 8.20
C LYS A 173 -25.30 -2.21 8.59
N SER A 174 -25.96 -3.11 9.32
CA SER A 174 -27.35 -2.93 9.76
C SER A 174 -27.58 -1.75 10.71
N LYS A 175 -26.52 -1.31 11.39
CA LYS A 175 -26.55 -0.12 12.28
C LYS A 175 -26.42 1.21 11.54
N VAL A 176 -26.03 1.19 10.28
CA VAL A 176 -25.88 2.39 9.46
C VAL A 176 -27.05 2.46 8.50
N LEU A 177 -27.92 3.44 8.69
CA LEU A 177 -29.04 3.66 7.78
C LEU A 177 -28.56 4.23 6.45
N PHE A 178 -29.30 3.97 5.38
CA PHE A 178 -28.98 4.54 4.06
C PHE A 178 -28.92 6.07 4.08
N ASP A 179 -29.79 6.72 4.87
CA ASP A 179 -29.80 8.18 5.02
C ASP A 179 -28.50 8.73 5.65
N ILE A 180 -27.82 7.94 6.47
CA ILE A 180 -26.48 8.29 6.98
C ILE A 180 -25.47 8.28 5.85
N LEU A 181 -25.52 7.29 4.98
CA LEU A 181 -24.66 7.23 3.80
C LEU A 181 -24.92 8.42 2.86
N LEU A 182 -26.19 8.80 2.67
CA LEU A 182 -26.57 9.95 1.85
C LEU A 182 -25.98 11.28 2.34
N LYS A 183 -25.78 11.46 3.65
CA LYS A 183 -25.17 12.69 4.19
C LYS A 183 -23.77 12.94 3.62
N TYR A 184 -23.01 11.90 3.35
CA TYR A 184 -21.66 12.06 2.73
C TYR A 184 -21.75 12.55 1.30
N PHE A 185 -22.79 12.18 0.56
CA PHE A 185 -23.03 12.69 -0.78
C PHE A 185 -23.37 14.19 -0.78
N VAL A 186 -24.05 14.66 0.27
CA VAL A 186 -24.48 16.07 0.38
C VAL A 186 -23.33 16.95 0.87
N ILE A 187 -22.55 16.48 1.84
CA ILE A 187 -21.45 17.22 2.47
C ILE A 187 -20.29 17.45 1.48
N TYR A 188 -20.05 16.50 0.59
CA TYR A 188 -18.98 16.59 -0.40
C TYR A 188 -19.52 16.90 -1.78
N PRO A 189 -19.58 18.17 -2.16
CA PRO A 189 -20.31 18.63 -3.35
C PRO A 189 -19.52 18.41 -4.63
N ASN A 190 -19.52 17.20 -5.10
CA ASN A 190 -19.36 16.99 -6.53
C ASN A 190 -20.78 17.01 -7.14
N GLU A 191 -21.11 18.07 -7.85
CA GLU A 191 -22.45 18.28 -8.42
C GLU A 191 -22.88 17.11 -9.31
N TYR A 192 -21.96 16.58 -10.11
CA TYR A 192 -22.23 15.41 -10.94
C TYR A 192 -22.60 14.19 -10.10
N ALA A 193 -21.81 13.88 -9.08
CA ALA A 193 -22.08 12.75 -8.19
C ALA A 193 -23.41 12.91 -7.48
N ARG A 194 -23.69 14.10 -6.97
CA ARG A 194 -24.95 14.41 -6.30
C ARG A 194 -26.16 14.20 -7.23
N ASN A 195 -26.13 14.79 -8.43
CA ASN A 195 -27.22 14.66 -9.39
C ASN A 195 -27.42 13.20 -9.82
N HIS A 196 -26.31 12.47 -10.07
CA HIS A 196 -26.38 11.05 -10.42
C HIS A 196 -27.00 10.21 -9.33
N ILE A 197 -26.64 10.46 -8.06
CA ILE A 197 -27.18 9.73 -6.91
C ILE A 197 -28.65 10.04 -6.72
N TYR A 198 -29.06 11.30 -6.76
CA TYR A 198 -30.48 11.66 -6.61
C TYR A 198 -31.36 11.10 -7.74
N SER A 199 -30.85 11.08 -8.97
CA SER A 199 -31.57 10.47 -10.11
C SER A 199 -31.71 8.95 -10.00
N ASN A 200 -30.89 8.28 -9.15
CA ASN A 200 -30.90 6.83 -8.97
C ASN A 200 -31.19 6.41 -7.51
N LEU A 201 -31.75 7.32 -6.71
CA LEU A 201 -31.84 7.18 -5.26
C LEU A 201 -32.54 5.88 -4.82
N ASP A 202 -33.69 5.57 -5.40
CA ASP A 202 -34.46 4.36 -5.07
C ASP A 202 -33.72 3.08 -5.44
N THR A 203 -33.04 3.11 -6.58
CA THR A 203 -32.20 1.99 -7.02
C THR A 203 -31.05 1.75 -6.04
N TYR A 204 -30.37 2.79 -5.60
CA TYR A 204 -29.26 2.68 -4.66
C TYR A 204 -29.72 2.32 -3.25
N LYS A 205 -30.87 2.82 -2.82
CA LYS A 205 -31.50 2.42 -1.56
C LYS A 205 -31.85 0.93 -1.55
N THR A 206 -32.53 0.46 -2.60
CA THR A 206 -32.86 -0.98 -2.75
C THR A 206 -31.60 -1.84 -2.79
N MET A 207 -30.56 -1.40 -3.50
CA MET A 207 -29.27 -2.09 -3.56
C MET A 207 -28.60 -2.12 -2.18
N TYR A 208 -28.66 -1.02 -1.42
CA TYR A 208 -28.13 -0.94 -0.08
C TYR A 208 -28.86 -1.89 0.85
N GLU A 209 -30.19 -1.86 0.89
CA GLU A 209 -31.03 -2.69 1.74
C GLU A 209 -30.87 -4.18 1.45
N SER A 210 -30.71 -4.54 0.19
CA SER A 210 -30.50 -5.93 -0.27
C SER A 210 -29.05 -6.41 -0.21
N SER A 211 -28.13 -5.61 0.29
CA SER A 211 -26.73 -5.99 0.47
C SER A 211 -26.45 -6.29 1.94
N ASP A 212 -25.88 -7.46 2.24
CA ASP A 212 -25.61 -7.86 3.62
C ASP A 212 -24.50 -7.05 4.26
N THR A 213 -23.50 -6.61 3.49
CA THR A 213 -22.32 -5.89 3.98
C THR A 213 -22.00 -4.69 3.11
N PHE A 214 -21.20 -3.74 3.65
CA PHE A 214 -20.70 -2.60 2.89
C PHE A 214 -19.91 -3.02 1.65
N PRO A 215 -18.97 -3.95 1.70
CA PRO A 215 -18.23 -4.37 0.51
C PRO A 215 -19.12 -4.96 -0.60
N ILE A 216 -20.17 -5.68 -0.24
CA ILE A 216 -21.14 -6.18 -1.22
C ILE A 216 -21.85 -5.00 -1.88
N PHE A 217 -22.35 -4.07 -1.07
CA PHE A 217 -23.00 -2.85 -1.59
C PHE A 217 -22.09 -2.05 -2.50
N PHE A 218 -20.87 -1.73 -2.07
CA PHE A 218 -19.95 -0.92 -2.87
C PHE A 218 -19.52 -1.61 -4.18
N ARG A 219 -19.31 -2.92 -4.16
CA ARG A 219 -19.02 -3.66 -5.39
C ARG A 219 -20.19 -3.62 -6.37
N ARG A 220 -21.42 -3.81 -5.89
CA ARG A 220 -22.62 -3.71 -6.73
C ARG A 220 -22.78 -2.30 -7.31
N LEU A 221 -22.61 -1.29 -6.46
CA LEU A 221 -22.66 0.12 -6.88
C LEU A 221 -21.63 0.43 -7.97
N LEU A 222 -20.40 -0.08 -7.83
CA LEU A 222 -19.34 0.07 -8.85
C LEU A 222 -19.70 -0.54 -10.21
N HIS A 223 -20.46 -1.63 -10.23
CA HIS A 223 -20.88 -2.27 -11.47
C HIS A 223 -21.97 -1.48 -12.22
N THR A 224 -22.73 -0.65 -11.51
CA THR A 224 -23.79 0.19 -12.14
C THR A 224 -23.26 1.48 -12.73
N VAL A 225 -22.04 1.87 -12.37
CA VAL A 225 -21.44 3.15 -12.78
C VAL A 225 -20.46 2.94 -13.93
N PRO A 226 -20.56 3.71 -15.03
CA PRO A 226 -19.60 3.70 -16.11
C PRO A 226 -18.17 3.93 -15.61
N ASN A 227 -17.18 3.25 -16.20
CA ASN A 227 -15.78 3.34 -15.74
C ASN A 227 -15.26 4.78 -15.67
N ASN A 228 -15.66 5.61 -16.61
CA ASN A 228 -15.27 7.02 -16.69
C ASN A 228 -15.81 7.89 -15.54
N ASP A 229 -16.85 7.45 -14.88
CA ASP A 229 -17.56 8.22 -13.87
C ASP A 229 -17.32 7.70 -12.44
N LYS A 230 -16.70 6.50 -12.33
CA LYS A 230 -16.39 5.89 -11.02
C LYS A 230 -15.64 6.83 -10.09
N CYS A 231 -14.62 7.49 -10.59
CA CYS A 231 -13.85 8.43 -9.80
C CYS A 231 -14.67 9.62 -9.30
N LYS A 232 -15.46 10.23 -10.18
CA LYS A 232 -16.31 11.36 -9.81
C LYS A 232 -17.32 10.99 -8.73
N LEU A 233 -17.85 9.76 -8.81
CA LEU A 233 -18.81 9.26 -7.83
C LEU A 233 -18.15 8.86 -6.51
N PHE A 234 -16.96 8.29 -6.53
CA PHE A 234 -16.40 7.65 -5.34
C PHE A 234 -15.33 8.46 -4.60
N LYS A 235 -14.67 9.43 -5.25
CA LYS A 235 -13.55 10.13 -4.65
C LYS A 235 -13.88 10.77 -3.31
N SER A 236 -14.76 11.72 -3.31
CA SER A 236 -14.96 12.56 -2.13
C SER A 236 -15.72 11.82 -1.01
N TRP A 237 -16.82 11.19 -1.35
CA TRP A 237 -17.71 10.63 -0.33
C TRP A 237 -17.24 9.26 0.19
N LEU A 238 -16.67 8.39 -0.68
CA LEU A 238 -16.17 7.10 -0.24
C LEU A 238 -14.98 7.27 0.69
N GLU A 239 -14.04 8.14 0.32
CA GLU A 239 -12.90 8.45 1.17
C GLU A 239 -13.35 8.98 2.53
N ALA A 240 -14.27 9.95 2.57
CA ALA A 240 -14.79 10.50 3.80
C ALA A 240 -15.53 9.45 4.64
N PHE A 241 -16.39 8.64 4.01
CA PHE A 241 -17.12 7.58 4.70
C PHE A 241 -16.17 6.55 5.33
N ILE A 242 -15.16 6.10 4.59
CA ILE A 242 -14.20 5.12 5.08
C ILE A 242 -13.30 5.71 6.18
N HIS A 243 -12.80 6.93 6.01
CA HIS A 243 -11.95 7.57 7.02
C HIS A 243 -12.69 7.82 8.33
N GLU A 244 -13.99 8.14 8.28
CA GLU A 244 -14.78 8.27 9.50
C GLU A 244 -15.04 6.92 10.20
N ARG A 245 -15.13 5.84 9.43
CA ARG A 245 -15.47 4.50 9.96
C ARG A 245 -14.26 3.67 10.34
N ILE A 246 -13.16 3.90 9.65
CA ILE A 246 -11.89 3.21 9.88
C ILE A 246 -10.84 4.30 10.12
N LEU A 247 -10.81 4.79 11.37
CA LEU A 247 -9.86 5.81 11.81
C LEU A 247 -8.42 5.32 11.69
N ASP A 248 -7.52 6.24 11.41
CA ASP A 248 -6.07 6.03 11.44
C ASP A 248 -5.54 4.91 10.52
N ILE A 249 -6.01 4.90 9.26
CA ILE A 249 -5.44 3.99 8.26
C ILE A 249 -3.99 4.41 8.00
N PRO A 250 -3.00 3.59 8.39
CA PRO A 250 -1.62 3.95 8.21
C PRO A 250 -1.24 3.98 6.73
N ARG A 251 -0.36 4.91 6.41
CA ARG A 251 0.20 5.03 5.06
C ARG A 251 1.54 4.31 4.91
N THR A 252 2.14 3.87 6.01
CA THR A 252 3.44 3.18 5.99
C THR A 252 3.24 1.70 6.24
N TRP A 253 3.64 0.90 5.29
CA TRP A 253 3.49 -0.57 5.31
C TRP A 253 4.85 -1.23 5.43
N ILE A 254 4.89 -2.32 6.17
CA ILE A 254 6.08 -3.16 6.34
C ILE A 254 5.70 -4.59 5.95
N PHE A 255 6.56 -5.26 5.20
CA PHE A 255 6.40 -6.68 4.91
C PHE A 255 7.75 -7.38 4.87
N ARG A 256 7.71 -8.69 5.08
CA ARG A 256 8.90 -9.53 5.02
C ARG A 256 9.22 -9.91 3.58
N ILE A 257 10.49 -9.87 3.24
CA ILE A 257 10.99 -10.26 1.91
C ILE A 257 10.65 -11.71 1.58
N ASP A 258 10.62 -12.61 2.59
CA ASP A 258 10.29 -14.04 2.41
C ASP A 258 8.78 -14.31 2.31
N GLY A 259 7.94 -13.27 2.35
CA GLY A 259 6.49 -13.36 2.24
C GLY A 259 5.78 -13.91 3.49
N ARG A 260 6.50 -14.23 4.56
CA ARG A 260 5.88 -14.68 5.82
C ARG A 260 5.15 -13.52 6.48
N PRO A 261 4.05 -13.80 7.20
CA PRO A 261 3.39 -12.77 8.00
C PRO A 261 4.35 -12.12 9.01
N LEU A 262 4.12 -10.84 9.31
CA LEU A 262 4.81 -10.18 10.42
C LEU A 262 4.41 -10.90 11.71
N SER A 263 5.37 -11.57 12.36
CA SER A 263 5.11 -12.18 13.66
C SER A 263 4.97 -11.07 14.69
N VAL A 264 3.85 -11.05 15.41
CA VAL A 264 3.72 -10.27 16.65
C VAL A 264 4.69 -10.92 17.66
N ARG A 265 5.92 -10.42 17.72
CA ARG A 265 6.81 -10.76 18.83
C ARG A 265 6.22 -10.13 20.09
N THR A 266 5.34 -10.85 20.76
CA THR A 266 5.13 -10.60 22.17
C THR A 266 6.51 -10.75 22.82
N LYS A 267 7.10 -9.64 23.25
CA LYS A 267 8.26 -9.68 24.15
C LYS A 267 7.78 -10.42 25.39
N LYS A 268 7.89 -11.75 25.42
CA LYS A 268 7.94 -12.48 26.67
C LYS A 268 9.14 -11.89 27.38
N SER A 269 8.89 -11.06 28.39
CA SER A 269 9.90 -10.61 29.31
C SER A 269 10.57 -11.87 29.83
N ARG A 270 11.78 -12.14 29.39
CA ARG A 270 12.68 -13.03 30.09
C ARG A 270 13.02 -12.30 31.39
N ALA A 271 12.13 -12.44 32.36
CA ALA A 271 12.49 -12.28 33.76
C ALA A 271 13.51 -13.37 34.03
N THR A 272 14.77 -13.03 33.86
CA THR A 272 15.89 -13.81 34.34
C THR A 272 15.75 -13.82 35.85
N ARG A 273 15.12 -14.89 36.37
CA ARG A 273 15.28 -15.31 37.77
C ARG A 273 16.77 -15.57 37.96
N ARG A 274 17.52 -14.56 38.37
CA ARG A 274 18.77 -14.73 39.05
C ARG A 274 18.42 -15.29 40.42
N THR A 275 18.46 -16.62 40.55
CA THR A 275 18.55 -17.29 41.85
C THR A 275 19.90 -16.91 42.42
N TYR A 276 19.87 -16.01 43.38
CA TYR A 276 20.98 -15.75 44.28
C TYR A 276 21.18 -17.03 45.12
N LYS A 277 22.15 -17.85 44.76
CA LYS A 277 22.65 -18.93 45.63
C LYS A 277 23.53 -18.28 46.67
N ASP A 278 22.99 -18.15 47.90
CA ASP A 278 23.76 -17.98 49.11
C ASP A 278 24.88 -19.02 49.17
N ARG A 279 26.11 -18.59 49.12
CA ARG A 279 27.25 -19.37 49.64
C ARG A 279 27.64 -18.77 50.97
N ARG A 280 27.01 -19.26 52.04
CA ARG A 280 27.65 -19.37 53.35
C ARG A 280 28.40 -20.68 53.33
N SER A 281 29.67 -20.65 53.61
CA SER A 281 30.33 -21.57 54.52
C SER A 281 31.85 -21.40 54.43
N PHE A 282 32.35 -21.15 55.60
CA PHE A 282 33.73 -21.29 56.10
C PHE A 282 34.79 -20.33 55.57
#